data_48fb033e219bc18508ae6ac154ff14a2
#
_entry.id   48fb033e219bc18508ae6ac154ff14a2
#
_cell.length_a   1.000
_cell.length_b   1.000
_cell.length_c   1.000
_cell.angle_alpha   90.00
_cell.angle_beta   90.00
_cell.angle_gamma   90.00
#
_symmetry.space_group_name_H-M   'P 1'
#
loop_
_entity.id
_entity.type
_entity.pdbx_description
1 polymer ?
#
loop_
_entity_poly.entity_id
_entity_poly.type
_entity_poly.pdbx_seq_one_letter_code
_entity_poly.pdbx_strand_id
1 'polypeptide(L)'
;MPPTKLAHVVFQTNHRKAMQDWYCEVLGGHVIYENPRLSFVTYDDEHHRVAFLDYGPLTPRPRAEGGGMAVAATDHPGVHHVAFTFGSMGELLDNYLRLKARGILPFRSINHGPTTSMYYADPDRNRIELQIDNFASAAEGQAWMHSPAFDQNPIGVEFDPDELVRKFQAGVPVAELVIRD
;
A
#
# COMPACT_ATOMS: atom_id res chain seq x y z
N MET A 1 15.12 -22.56 11.36
CA MET A 1 14.45 -22.34 10.06
C MET A 1 13.64 -21.04 10.17
N PRO A 2 13.65 -20.18 9.16
CA PRO A 2 12.86 -18.95 9.16
C PRO A 2 11.35 -19.25 9.00
N PRO A 3 10.46 -18.27 9.31
CA PRO A 3 9.06 -18.35 8.94
C PRO A 3 8.91 -18.47 7.41
N THR A 4 7.85 -19.16 6.96
CA THR A 4 7.61 -19.37 5.53
C THR A 4 6.94 -18.15 4.85
N LYS A 5 6.16 -17.36 5.62
CA LYS A 5 5.45 -16.17 5.11
C LYS A 5 4.98 -15.28 6.26
N LEU A 6 4.68 -14.03 5.96
CA LEU A 6 3.82 -13.18 6.79
C LEU A 6 2.37 -13.64 6.58
N ALA A 7 1.73 -14.16 7.63
CA ALA A 7 0.38 -14.70 7.51
C ALA A 7 -0.67 -13.60 7.41
N HIS A 8 -0.72 -12.70 8.40
CA HIS A 8 -1.72 -11.64 8.48
C HIS A 8 -1.24 -10.45 9.31
N VAL A 9 -1.97 -9.33 9.16
CA VAL A 9 -1.84 -8.13 9.99
C VAL A 9 -3.17 -7.90 10.71
N VAL A 10 -3.11 -7.48 11.98
CA VAL A 10 -4.29 -7.19 12.80
C VAL A 10 -4.27 -5.72 13.23
N PHE A 11 -5.35 -5.01 12.91
CA PHE A 11 -5.57 -3.63 13.32
C PHE A 11 -6.62 -3.55 14.43
N GLN A 12 -6.32 -2.77 15.47
CA GLN A 12 -7.34 -2.32 16.43
C GLN A 12 -7.98 -1.04 15.90
N THR A 13 -9.32 -0.95 15.94
CA THR A 13 -10.05 0.16 15.33
C THR A 13 -11.35 0.46 16.11
N ASN A 14 -11.75 1.75 16.12
CA ASN A 14 -13.10 2.16 16.51
C ASN A 14 -14.10 2.09 15.33
N HIS A 15 -13.62 1.80 14.10
CA HIS A 15 -14.38 1.90 12.86
C HIS A 15 -14.34 0.59 12.07
N ARG A 16 -14.52 -0.55 12.76
CA ARG A 16 -14.35 -1.89 12.20
C ARG A 16 -15.00 -2.06 10.81
N LYS A 17 -16.26 -1.64 10.67
CA LYS A 17 -16.96 -1.78 9.38
C LYS A 17 -16.35 -0.91 8.28
N ALA A 18 -16.01 0.33 8.58
CA ALA A 18 -15.38 1.22 7.61
C ALA A 18 -13.98 0.71 7.18
N MET A 19 -13.19 0.19 8.12
CA MET A 19 -11.90 -0.44 7.85
C MET A 19 -12.07 -1.67 6.96
N GLN A 20 -12.98 -2.57 7.32
CA GLN A 20 -13.30 -3.77 6.54
C GLN A 20 -13.67 -3.41 5.09
N ASP A 21 -14.61 -2.48 4.90
CA ASP A 21 -15.08 -2.10 3.57
C ASP A 21 -13.97 -1.44 2.74
N TRP A 22 -13.18 -0.59 3.37
CA TRP A 22 -12.06 0.07 2.72
C TRP A 22 -11.00 -0.94 2.25
N TYR A 23 -10.63 -1.92 3.10
CA TYR A 23 -9.63 -2.93 2.73
C TYR A 23 -10.16 -3.91 1.68
N CYS A 24 -11.44 -4.31 1.74
CA CYS A 24 -12.07 -5.07 0.66
C CYS A 24 -12.01 -4.30 -0.66
N GLU A 25 -12.29 -2.99 -0.62
CA GLU A 25 -12.21 -2.15 -1.80
C GLU A 25 -10.78 -2.00 -2.31
N VAL A 26 -9.84 -1.61 -1.44
CA VAL A 26 -8.46 -1.27 -1.85
C VAL A 26 -7.67 -2.48 -2.32
N LEU A 27 -7.86 -3.64 -1.68
CA LEU A 27 -7.14 -4.87 -2.02
C LEU A 27 -7.90 -5.77 -3.01
N GLY A 28 -9.14 -5.41 -3.38
CA GLY A 28 -9.99 -6.33 -4.15
C GLY A 28 -10.38 -7.59 -3.38
N GLY A 29 -10.35 -7.51 -2.04
CA GLY A 29 -10.59 -8.65 -1.15
C GLY A 29 -12.06 -8.85 -0.79
N HIS A 30 -12.29 -9.84 0.05
CA HIS A 30 -13.63 -10.18 0.55
C HIS A 30 -13.58 -10.60 2.03
N VAL A 31 -14.75 -10.51 2.68
CA VAL A 31 -14.90 -10.87 4.09
C VAL A 31 -15.04 -12.38 4.21
N ILE A 32 -14.20 -12.99 5.05
CA ILE A 32 -14.27 -14.42 5.40
C ILE A 32 -15.16 -14.65 6.62
N TYR A 33 -15.07 -13.72 7.59
CA TYR A 33 -15.82 -13.81 8.84
C TYR A 33 -16.03 -12.42 9.42
N GLU A 34 -17.18 -12.18 10.02
CA GLU A 34 -17.44 -10.99 10.81
C GLU A 34 -18.41 -11.25 11.97
N ASN A 35 -18.21 -10.49 13.04
CA ASN A 35 -19.14 -10.32 14.15
C ASN A 35 -19.06 -8.85 14.66
N PRO A 36 -19.81 -8.43 15.68
CA PRO A 36 -19.79 -7.05 16.14
C PRO A 36 -18.40 -6.50 16.54
N ARG A 37 -17.44 -7.37 16.91
CA ARG A 37 -16.12 -6.97 17.42
C ARG A 37 -14.94 -7.34 16.54
N LEU A 38 -15.16 -8.19 15.53
CA LEU A 38 -14.08 -8.77 14.74
C LEU A 38 -14.50 -8.93 13.30
N SER A 39 -13.60 -8.68 12.35
CA SER A 39 -13.74 -9.12 10.98
C SER A 39 -12.42 -9.58 10.38
N PHE A 40 -12.52 -10.56 9.48
CA PHE A 40 -11.41 -11.12 8.71
C PHE A 40 -11.64 -10.88 7.23
N VAL A 41 -10.62 -10.35 6.57
CA VAL A 41 -10.59 -10.08 5.13
C VAL A 41 -9.41 -10.83 4.51
N THR A 42 -9.64 -11.39 3.33
CA THR A 42 -8.57 -11.94 2.48
C THR A 42 -8.73 -11.50 1.04
N TYR A 43 -7.65 -11.62 0.25
CA TYR A 43 -7.60 -11.37 -1.18
C TYR A 43 -6.95 -12.53 -1.95
N ASP A 44 -6.58 -13.60 -1.26
CA ASP A 44 -5.95 -14.80 -1.82
C ASP A 44 -6.44 -16.07 -1.08
N ASP A 45 -5.69 -17.15 -1.16
CA ASP A 45 -5.98 -18.46 -0.56
C ASP A 45 -5.65 -18.55 0.94
N GLU A 46 -5.14 -17.50 1.57
CA GLU A 46 -4.92 -17.48 3.02
C GLU A 46 -6.27 -17.35 3.75
N HIS A 47 -6.41 -18.03 4.90
CA HIS A 47 -7.63 -17.97 5.71
C HIS A 47 -8.02 -16.52 6.12
N HIS A 48 -7.07 -15.61 6.24
CA HIS A 48 -7.24 -14.15 6.28
C HIS A 48 -5.88 -13.46 6.17
N ARG A 49 -5.87 -12.29 5.55
CA ARG A 49 -4.68 -11.44 5.40
C ARG A 49 -4.74 -10.24 6.32
N VAL A 50 -5.94 -9.73 6.57
CA VAL A 50 -6.16 -8.57 7.42
C VAL A 50 -7.29 -8.86 8.39
N ALA A 51 -7.10 -8.48 9.66
CA ALA A 51 -8.14 -8.55 10.68
C ALA A 51 -8.34 -7.19 11.35
N PHE A 52 -9.58 -6.91 11.74
CA PHE A 52 -9.98 -5.69 12.43
C PHE A 52 -10.65 -6.04 13.76
N LEU A 53 -10.13 -5.48 14.85
CA LEU A 53 -10.60 -5.72 16.20
C LEU A 53 -11.19 -4.44 16.80
N ASP A 54 -12.42 -4.53 17.29
CA ASP A 54 -13.08 -3.49 18.09
C ASP A 54 -13.32 -4.01 19.52
N TYR A 55 -12.38 -3.71 20.42
CA TYR A 55 -12.47 -4.07 21.83
C TYR A 55 -12.96 -2.93 22.74
N GLY A 56 -13.43 -1.85 22.16
CA GLY A 56 -13.92 -0.69 22.87
C GLY A 56 -13.15 0.59 22.51
N PRO A 57 -13.45 1.70 23.16
CA PRO A 57 -13.00 3.01 22.73
C PRO A 57 -11.47 3.12 22.76
N LEU A 58 -10.90 3.43 21.61
CA LEU A 58 -9.50 3.80 21.43
C LEU A 58 -9.39 5.31 21.26
N THR A 59 -8.28 5.89 21.73
CA THR A 59 -7.96 7.29 21.44
C THR A 59 -7.63 7.43 19.96
N PRO A 60 -8.36 8.28 19.20
CA PRO A 60 -8.05 8.50 17.80
C PRO A 60 -6.63 9.06 17.60
N ARG A 61 -5.99 8.69 16.48
CA ARG A 61 -4.70 9.28 16.14
C ARG A 61 -4.85 10.79 15.90
N PRO A 62 -3.86 11.61 16.33
CA PRO A 62 -3.88 13.03 16.06
C PRO A 62 -4.00 13.32 14.56
N ARG A 63 -4.73 14.37 14.21
CA ARG A 63 -4.75 14.89 12.84
C ARG A 63 -3.47 15.69 12.59
N ALA A 64 -2.87 15.54 11.41
CA ALA A 64 -1.85 16.49 10.97
C ALA A 64 -2.46 17.88 10.88
N GLU A 65 -1.76 18.90 11.35
CA GLU A 65 -2.13 20.30 11.14
C GLU A 65 -2.14 20.57 9.63
N GLY A 66 -3.25 21.16 9.13
CA GLY A 66 -3.38 21.51 7.72
C GLY A 66 -4.48 20.77 6.94
N GLY A 67 -5.25 19.89 7.57
CA GLY A 67 -6.53 19.38 7.03
C GLY A 67 -6.45 18.42 5.84
N GLY A 68 -5.26 18.11 5.33
CA GLY A 68 -5.07 17.09 4.30
C GLY A 68 -5.14 15.68 4.89
N MET A 69 -5.32 14.67 4.03
CA MET A 69 -5.16 13.25 4.39
C MET A 69 -3.70 12.88 4.72
N ALA A 70 -2.85 13.86 4.97
CA ALA A 70 -1.50 13.65 5.41
C ALA A 70 -1.54 12.87 6.73
N VAL A 71 -1.16 11.63 6.66
CA VAL A 71 -0.92 10.81 7.83
C VAL A 71 0.19 11.48 8.61
N ALA A 72 -0.09 11.91 9.84
CA ALA A 72 0.92 12.49 10.69
C ALA A 72 2.14 11.55 10.72
N ALA A 73 3.33 12.11 10.53
CA ALA A 73 4.53 11.42 10.93
C ALA A 73 4.34 11.03 12.39
N THR A 74 4.48 9.75 12.69
CA THR A 74 4.36 9.32 14.07
C THR A 74 5.65 9.71 14.78
N ASP A 75 5.55 10.53 15.82
CA ASP A 75 6.70 10.88 16.67
C ASP A 75 7.13 9.70 17.56
N HIS A 76 6.53 8.54 17.36
CA HIS A 76 6.73 7.36 18.18
C HIS A 76 7.15 6.16 17.34
N PRO A 77 8.01 5.28 17.86
CA PRO A 77 8.32 4.01 17.22
C PRO A 77 7.05 3.19 16.97
N GLY A 78 7.01 2.50 15.82
CA GLY A 78 5.86 1.67 15.44
C GLY A 78 5.92 1.25 13.97
N VAL A 79 4.84 0.65 13.49
CA VAL A 79 4.69 0.31 12.07
C VAL A 79 4.49 1.60 11.29
N HIS A 80 5.38 1.89 10.33
CA HIS A 80 5.28 3.06 9.47
C HIS A 80 4.22 2.87 8.38
N HIS A 81 4.22 1.73 7.71
CA HIS A 81 3.22 1.31 6.71
C HIS A 81 3.18 -0.21 6.58
N VAL A 82 2.15 -0.70 5.90
CA VAL A 82 2.05 -2.08 5.42
C VAL A 82 1.99 -2.04 3.90
N ALA A 83 2.84 -2.83 3.24
CA ALA A 83 2.94 -2.89 1.79
C ALA A 83 2.28 -4.16 1.24
N PHE A 84 1.56 -4.00 0.11
CA PHE A 84 0.94 -5.06 -0.66
C PHE A 84 1.44 -5.00 -2.11
N THR A 85 1.93 -6.11 -2.63
CA THR A 85 2.50 -6.17 -3.98
C THR A 85 1.49 -6.73 -4.97
N PHE A 86 1.27 -5.99 -6.06
CA PHE A 86 0.52 -6.44 -7.24
C PHE A 86 1.44 -7.20 -8.20
N GLY A 87 0.87 -8.10 -8.98
CA GLY A 87 1.63 -8.96 -9.88
C GLY A 87 2.21 -8.25 -11.10
N SER A 88 1.68 -7.06 -11.45
CA SER A 88 2.12 -6.30 -12.62
C SER A 88 1.80 -4.81 -12.54
N MET A 89 2.49 -4.00 -13.38
CA MET A 89 2.18 -2.58 -13.56
C MET A 89 0.71 -2.40 -13.98
N GLY A 90 0.21 -3.22 -14.89
CA GLY A 90 -1.19 -3.15 -15.35
C GLY A 90 -2.17 -3.30 -14.19
N GLU A 91 -1.99 -4.32 -13.34
CA GLU A 91 -2.86 -4.55 -12.17
C GLU A 91 -2.81 -3.40 -11.16
N LEU A 92 -1.62 -2.84 -10.89
CA LEU A 92 -1.48 -1.69 -10.00
C LEU A 92 -2.21 -0.46 -10.57
N LEU A 93 -2.05 -0.18 -11.87
CA LEU A 93 -2.69 0.97 -12.51
C LEU A 93 -4.20 0.79 -12.69
N ASP A 94 -4.69 -0.39 -12.99
CA ASP A 94 -6.12 -0.71 -13.05
C ASP A 94 -6.76 -0.52 -11.66
N ASN A 95 -6.07 -0.98 -10.61
CA ASN A 95 -6.51 -0.75 -9.24
C ASN A 95 -6.52 0.75 -8.90
N TYR A 96 -5.49 1.50 -9.28
CA TYR A 96 -5.44 2.95 -9.09
C TYR A 96 -6.65 3.65 -9.76
N LEU A 97 -6.94 3.33 -11.02
CA LEU A 97 -8.05 3.93 -11.76
C LEU A 97 -9.42 3.60 -11.10
N ARG A 98 -9.58 2.36 -10.65
CA ARG A 98 -10.78 1.92 -9.94
C ARG A 98 -10.97 2.66 -8.62
N LEU A 99 -9.91 2.83 -7.84
CA LEU A 99 -9.93 3.56 -6.57
C LEU A 99 -10.17 5.06 -6.79
N LYS A 100 -9.52 5.65 -7.80
CA LYS A 100 -9.70 7.05 -8.19
C LYS A 100 -11.16 7.35 -8.55
N ALA A 101 -11.82 6.48 -9.29
CA ALA A 101 -13.24 6.63 -9.63
C ALA A 101 -14.16 6.63 -8.39
N ARG A 102 -13.69 6.15 -7.25
CA ARG A 102 -14.38 6.14 -5.95
C ARG A 102 -13.89 7.23 -4.98
N GLY A 103 -13.02 8.12 -5.45
CA GLY A 103 -12.47 9.20 -4.63
C GLY A 103 -11.37 8.75 -3.66
N ILE A 104 -10.86 7.51 -3.80
CA ILE A 104 -9.74 7.00 -3.01
C ILE A 104 -8.46 7.28 -3.79
N LEU A 105 -7.71 8.29 -3.36
CA LEU A 105 -6.50 8.75 -4.04
C LEU A 105 -5.26 8.48 -3.17
N PRO A 106 -4.11 8.15 -3.79
CA PRO A 106 -2.86 8.10 -3.06
C PRO A 106 -2.48 9.52 -2.59
N PHE A 107 -1.98 9.62 -1.38
CA PHE A 107 -1.42 10.86 -0.88
C PHE A 107 0.04 11.07 -1.31
N ARG A 108 0.69 10.01 -1.80
CA ARG A 108 2.05 10.01 -2.30
C ARG A 108 2.27 8.86 -3.28
N SER A 109 3.07 9.09 -4.31
CA SER A 109 3.48 8.06 -5.27
C SER A 109 4.98 8.20 -5.54
N ILE A 110 5.75 7.11 -5.39
CA ILE A 110 7.21 7.13 -5.44
C ILE A 110 7.72 5.91 -6.21
N ASN A 111 8.67 6.14 -7.09
CA ASN A 111 9.57 5.11 -7.59
C ASN A 111 10.79 5.06 -6.68
N HIS A 112 10.88 4.03 -5.85
CA HIS A 112 11.99 3.81 -4.93
C HIS A 112 13.24 3.22 -5.63
N GLY A 113 13.10 2.77 -6.86
CA GLY A 113 14.06 1.97 -7.60
C GLY A 113 13.70 0.49 -7.54
N PRO A 114 13.75 -0.18 -6.41
CA PRO A 114 13.28 -1.57 -6.30
C PRO A 114 11.79 -1.74 -6.54
N THR A 115 10.99 -0.73 -6.20
CA THR A 115 9.52 -0.75 -6.31
C THR A 115 8.97 0.55 -6.89
N THR A 116 7.83 0.44 -7.55
CA THR A 116 6.95 1.56 -7.92
C THR A 116 5.73 1.50 -7.01
N SER A 117 5.50 2.56 -6.23
CA SER A 117 4.64 2.52 -5.05
C SER A 117 3.68 3.68 -5.00
N MET A 118 2.44 3.41 -4.54
CA MET A 118 1.40 4.40 -4.25
C MET A 118 0.94 4.24 -2.81
N TYR A 119 0.96 5.33 -2.04
CA TYR A 119 0.63 5.34 -0.61
C TYR A 119 -0.76 5.89 -0.36
N TYR A 120 -1.55 5.14 0.39
CA TYR A 120 -2.92 5.47 0.77
C TYR A 120 -3.05 5.56 2.29
N ALA A 121 -4.08 6.27 2.74
CA ALA A 121 -4.47 6.28 4.16
C ALA A 121 -5.80 5.55 4.32
N ASP A 122 -5.84 4.57 5.23
CA ASP A 122 -7.09 3.92 5.62
C ASP A 122 -7.96 4.83 6.51
N PRO A 123 -9.20 4.44 6.86
CA PRO A 123 -10.08 5.26 7.70
C PRO A 123 -9.51 5.65 9.06
N ASP A 124 -8.63 4.84 9.63
CA ASP A 124 -7.92 5.12 10.88
C ASP A 124 -6.55 5.76 10.66
N ARG A 125 -6.23 6.13 9.38
CA ARG A 125 -4.98 6.77 8.95
C ARG A 125 -3.73 5.92 9.11
N ASN A 126 -3.84 4.60 9.07
CA ASN A 126 -2.69 3.77 8.82
C ASN A 126 -2.23 3.99 7.38
N ARG A 127 -0.93 3.98 7.17
CA ARG A 127 -0.35 4.08 5.82
C ARG A 127 -0.33 2.71 5.18
N ILE A 128 -0.89 2.64 3.99
CA ILE A 128 -0.92 1.42 3.16
C ILE A 128 -0.20 1.73 1.86
N GLU A 129 0.76 0.90 1.54
CA GLU A 129 1.50 0.97 0.30
C GLU A 129 0.97 -0.10 -0.66
N LEU A 130 0.63 0.31 -1.87
CA LEU A 130 0.33 -0.58 -2.98
C LEU A 130 1.48 -0.45 -3.98
N GLN A 131 2.15 -1.56 -4.31
CA GLN A 131 3.37 -1.53 -5.09
C GLN A 131 3.43 -2.64 -6.13
N ILE A 132 4.40 -2.52 -7.02
CA ILE A 132 4.98 -3.60 -7.82
C ILE A 132 6.48 -3.66 -7.58
N ASP A 133 7.07 -4.83 -7.79
CA ASP A 133 8.51 -4.96 -7.90
C ASP A 133 8.95 -4.51 -9.31
N ASN A 134 10.01 -3.68 -9.39
CA ASN A 134 10.55 -3.17 -10.64
C ASN A 134 11.55 -4.13 -11.30
N PHE A 135 11.98 -5.17 -10.60
CA PHE A 135 12.92 -6.18 -11.05
C PHE A 135 12.25 -7.54 -11.19
N ALA A 136 12.78 -8.38 -12.06
CA ALA A 136 12.25 -9.72 -12.29
C ALA A 136 12.47 -10.66 -11.09
N SER A 137 13.40 -10.34 -10.20
CA SER A 137 13.67 -11.12 -9.00
C SER A 137 14.05 -10.25 -7.80
N ALA A 138 13.79 -10.77 -6.60
CA ALA A 138 14.22 -10.13 -5.37
C ALA A 138 15.76 -9.96 -5.30
N ALA A 139 16.52 -10.89 -5.89
CA ALA A 139 17.98 -10.82 -5.92
C ALA A 139 18.47 -9.62 -6.76
N GLU A 140 17.83 -9.33 -7.90
CA GLU A 140 18.15 -8.15 -8.71
C GLU A 140 17.81 -6.85 -7.96
N GLY A 141 16.64 -6.78 -7.32
CA GLY A 141 16.26 -5.64 -6.49
C GLY A 141 17.23 -5.42 -5.33
N GLN A 142 17.66 -6.49 -4.66
CA GLN A 142 18.68 -6.44 -3.60
C GLN A 142 20.02 -5.95 -4.13
N ALA A 143 20.46 -6.46 -5.29
CA ALA A 143 21.71 -6.00 -5.91
C ALA A 143 21.65 -4.51 -6.26
N TRP A 144 20.51 -4.04 -6.76
CA TRP A 144 20.32 -2.63 -7.06
C TRP A 144 20.38 -1.73 -5.80
N MET A 145 19.88 -2.20 -4.64
CA MET A 145 19.99 -1.48 -3.37
C MET A 145 21.45 -1.31 -2.86
N HIS A 146 22.40 -2.03 -3.43
CA HIS A 146 23.84 -1.83 -3.18
C HIS A 146 24.53 -0.96 -4.24
N SER A 147 23.77 -0.30 -5.11
CA SER A 147 24.32 0.58 -6.15
C SER A 147 24.54 2.01 -5.64
N PRO A 148 25.46 2.77 -6.26
CA PRO A 148 25.63 4.19 -5.97
C PRO A 148 24.37 5.03 -6.18
N ALA A 149 23.48 4.62 -7.09
CA ALA A 149 22.20 5.30 -7.33
C ALA A 149 21.27 5.22 -6.12
N PHE A 150 21.25 4.07 -5.42
CA PHE A 150 20.48 3.93 -4.18
C PHE A 150 21.11 4.74 -3.05
N ASP A 151 22.43 4.71 -2.90
CA ASP A 151 23.15 5.49 -1.86
C ASP A 151 22.90 6.99 -2.01
N GLN A 152 22.82 7.50 -3.24
CA GLN A 152 22.55 8.91 -3.52
C GLN A 152 21.12 9.33 -3.18
N ASN A 153 20.15 8.45 -3.42
CA ASN A 153 18.74 8.72 -3.13
C ASN A 153 18.02 7.44 -2.67
N PRO A 154 18.12 7.05 -1.40
CA PRO A 154 17.45 5.84 -0.89
C PRO A 154 15.93 5.98 -0.78
N ILE A 155 15.39 7.20 -0.88
CA ILE A 155 13.95 7.44 -0.79
C ILE A 155 13.27 7.20 -2.15
N GLY A 156 13.85 7.70 -3.23
CA GLY A 156 13.26 7.59 -4.57
C GLY A 156 12.79 8.91 -5.17
N VAL A 157 12.08 8.81 -6.28
CA VAL A 157 11.58 9.94 -7.07
C VAL A 157 10.06 9.89 -7.12
N GLU A 158 9.40 11.01 -6.83
CA GLU A 158 7.94 11.11 -6.92
C GLU A 158 7.49 11.13 -8.38
N PHE A 159 6.33 10.54 -8.64
CA PHE A 159 5.71 10.52 -9.96
C PHE A 159 4.22 10.87 -9.88
N ASP A 160 3.67 11.33 -11.01
CA ASP A 160 2.23 11.52 -11.20
C ASP A 160 1.60 10.20 -11.68
N PRO A 161 0.68 9.57 -10.90
CA PRO A 161 0.02 8.34 -11.30
C PRO A 161 -0.79 8.48 -12.61
N ASP A 162 -1.39 9.63 -12.87
CA ASP A 162 -2.15 9.86 -14.10
C ASP A 162 -1.23 9.91 -15.32
N GLU A 163 -0.04 10.47 -15.15
CA GLU A 163 0.97 10.46 -16.21
C GLU A 163 1.48 9.03 -16.47
N LEU A 164 1.72 8.27 -15.40
CA LEU A 164 2.15 6.88 -15.52
C LEU A 164 1.09 6.03 -16.24
N VAL A 165 -0.20 6.21 -15.92
CA VAL A 165 -1.32 5.57 -16.64
C VAL A 165 -1.30 5.94 -18.12
N ARG A 166 -1.16 7.23 -18.46
CA ARG A 166 -1.14 7.68 -19.85
C ARG A 166 0.00 7.05 -20.67
N LYS A 167 1.20 7.01 -20.08
CA LYS A 167 2.38 6.38 -20.71
C LYS A 167 2.17 4.87 -20.91
N PHE A 168 1.67 4.18 -19.88
CA PHE A 168 1.39 2.75 -19.96
C PHE A 168 0.34 2.43 -21.03
N GLN A 169 -0.77 3.18 -21.08
CA GLN A 169 -1.83 3.02 -22.08
C GLN A 169 -1.37 3.39 -23.50
N ALA A 170 -0.39 4.27 -23.63
CA ALA A 170 0.26 4.58 -24.91
C ALA A 170 1.24 3.49 -25.39
N GLY A 171 1.42 2.40 -24.60
CA GLY A 171 2.27 1.27 -24.97
C GLY A 171 3.75 1.47 -24.65
N VAL A 172 4.11 2.45 -23.81
CA VAL A 172 5.50 2.58 -23.33
C VAL A 172 5.88 1.31 -22.57
N PRO A 173 7.01 0.68 -22.86
CA PRO A 173 7.45 -0.53 -22.21
C PRO A 173 7.59 -0.35 -20.70
N VAL A 174 7.13 -1.33 -19.89
CA VAL A 174 7.23 -1.27 -18.43
C VAL A 174 8.67 -1.05 -17.98
N ALA A 175 9.64 -1.67 -18.66
CA ALA A 175 11.06 -1.50 -18.35
C ALA A 175 11.53 -0.03 -18.44
N GLU A 176 10.88 0.80 -19.27
CA GLU A 176 11.17 2.23 -19.34
C GLU A 176 10.41 3.03 -18.26
N LEU A 177 9.18 2.60 -17.94
CA LEU A 177 8.34 3.27 -16.94
C LEU A 177 8.89 3.15 -15.52
N VAL A 178 9.64 2.08 -15.22
CA VAL A 178 10.22 1.83 -13.90
C VAL A 178 11.63 2.38 -13.73
N ILE A 179 12.22 2.98 -14.79
CA ILE A 179 13.52 3.65 -14.67
C ILE A 179 13.37 4.83 -13.70
N ARG A 180 14.29 4.91 -12.78
CA ARG A 180 14.41 6.04 -11.85
C ARG A 180 15.57 6.93 -12.31
N ASP A 181 15.23 8.06 -12.87
CA ASP A 181 16.17 9.12 -13.26
C ASP A 181 16.63 9.96 -12.05
#